data_017bac26e14daa1613f5e337a2f3d2ec
#
_entry.id   017bac26e14daa1613f5e337a2f3d2ec
#
_cell.length_a   1.000
_cell.length_b   1.000
_cell.length_c   1.000
_cell.angle_alpha   90.00
_cell.angle_beta   90.00
_cell.angle_gamma   90.00
#
_symmetry.space_group_name_H-M   'P 1'
#
loop_
_entity.id
_entity.type
_entity.pdbx_description
1 polymer ?
#
loop_
_entity_poly.entity_id
_entity_poly.type
_entity_poly.pdbx_seq_one_letter_code
_entity_poly.pdbx_strand_id
1 'polypeptide(L)'
;MNVATFLVEKKCQFERIPHEPTYSAKRLAQELHVPGQEIAKTVLLRVDGGSQFIVAVLPASKNIDFEKASKLFAKSRVHLATEIEIAAHCPDCEFGVLPPFGSRYGMKTIVESSLEDDLKIVFQSNTHDEAVRMNFADFVQLEDPLVAPFAQ
;
A
#
# COMPACT_ATOMS: atom_id res chain seq x y z
N MET A 1 0.11 -3.94 13.87
CA MET A 1 -0.81 -2.80 14.19
C MET A 1 -2.15 -3.02 13.50
N ASN A 2 -3.24 -2.68 14.15
CA ASN A 2 -4.56 -2.74 13.51
C ASN A 2 -4.86 -1.40 12.85
N VAL A 3 -5.18 -1.42 11.56
CA VAL A 3 -5.36 -0.20 10.77
C VAL A 3 -6.51 0.66 11.32
N ALA A 4 -7.67 0.06 11.57
CA ALA A 4 -8.83 0.81 12.05
C ALA A 4 -8.55 1.47 13.41
N THR A 5 -7.95 0.73 14.34
CA THR A 5 -7.57 1.26 15.65
C THR A 5 -6.58 2.43 15.50
N PHE A 6 -5.59 2.27 14.65
CA PHE A 6 -4.61 3.31 14.38
C PHE A 6 -5.26 4.59 13.84
N LEU A 7 -6.17 4.46 12.88
CA LEU A 7 -6.84 5.61 12.29
C LEU A 7 -7.78 6.31 13.30
N VAL A 8 -8.44 5.56 14.18
CA VAL A 8 -9.25 6.13 15.26
C VAL A 8 -8.37 6.93 16.22
N GLU A 9 -7.24 6.38 16.62
CA GLU A 9 -6.28 7.05 17.51
C GLU A 9 -5.76 8.36 16.92
N LYS A 10 -5.57 8.38 15.59
CA LYS A 10 -5.11 9.58 14.87
C LYS A 10 -6.22 10.54 14.50
N LYS A 11 -7.46 10.22 14.89
CA LYS A 11 -8.65 11.05 14.62
C LYS A 11 -8.89 11.29 13.14
N CYS A 12 -8.53 10.32 12.30
CA CYS A 12 -8.80 10.36 10.86
C CYS A 12 -10.21 9.88 10.56
N GLN A 13 -10.85 10.51 9.58
CA GLN A 13 -12.11 10.02 9.06
C GLN A 13 -11.84 8.89 8.06
N PHE A 14 -12.57 7.81 8.20
CA PHE A 14 -12.45 6.66 7.30
C PHE A 14 -13.70 5.80 7.36
N GLU A 15 -13.85 4.95 6.35
CA GLU A 15 -14.91 3.96 6.25
C GLU A 15 -14.31 2.57 6.34
N ARG A 16 -14.92 1.70 7.15
CA ARG A 16 -14.60 0.27 7.15
C ARG A 16 -15.55 -0.41 6.18
N ILE A 17 -15.02 -1.19 5.25
CA ILE A 17 -15.78 -1.85 4.20
C ILE A 17 -15.55 -3.35 4.29
N PRO A 18 -16.42 -4.10 5.01
CA PRO A 18 -16.35 -5.56 5.01
C PRO A 18 -16.80 -6.09 3.64
N HIS A 19 -16.13 -7.13 3.17
CA HIS A 19 -16.45 -7.73 1.88
C HIS A 19 -16.04 -9.21 1.87
N GLU A 20 -16.49 -9.95 0.86
CA GLU A 20 -16.03 -11.32 0.68
C GLU A 20 -14.52 -11.35 0.48
N PRO A 21 -13.81 -12.36 0.97
CA PRO A 21 -12.35 -12.41 0.86
C PRO A 21 -11.87 -12.24 -0.58
N THR A 22 -10.92 -11.32 -0.78
CA THR A 22 -10.25 -11.11 -2.07
C THR A 22 -8.75 -11.16 -1.87
N TYR A 23 -8.04 -11.69 -2.87
CA TYR A 23 -6.60 -11.95 -2.79
C TYR A 23 -5.79 -11.16 -3.82
N SER A 24 -6.43 -10.20 -4.50
CA SER A 24 -5.76 -9.26 -5.39
C SER A 24 -6.47 -7.92 -5.38
N ALA A 25 -5.74 -6.86 -5.71
CA ALA A 25 -6.31 -5.52 -5.76
C ALA A 25 -7.36 -5.38 -6.88
N LYS A 26 -7.16 -6.08 -8.00
CA LYS A 26 -8.15 -6.08 -9.09
C LYS A 26 -9.46 -6.73 -8.67
N ARG A 27 -9.39 -7.83 -7.92
CA ARG A 27 -10.58 -8.50 -7.37
C ARG A 27 -11.28 -7.60 -6.37
N LEU A 28 -10.53 -6.90 -5.54
CA LEU A 28 -11.10 -5.96 -4.58
C LEU A 28 -11.88 -4.86 -5.31
N ALA A 29 -11.32 -4.30 -6.37
CA ALA A 29 -12.01 -3.29 -7.18
C ALA A 29 -13.35 -3.81 -7.73
N GLN A 30 -13.36 -5.04 -8.24
CA GLN A 30 -14.57 -5.69 -8.75
C GLN A 30 -15.60 -5.91 -7.64
N GLU A 31 -15.17 -6.44 -6.51
CA GLU A 31 -16.06 -6.73 -5.37
C GLU A 31 -16.71 -5.47 -4.81
N LEU A 32 -15.98 -4.38 -4.73
CA LEU A 32 -16.48 -3.11 -4.20
C LEU A 32 -17.10 -2.20 -5.26
N HIS A 33 -17.09 -2.60 -6.53
CA HIS A 33 -17.57 -1.78 -7.66
C HIS A 33 -16.90 -0.40 -7.69
N VAL A 34 -15.58 -0.38 -7.47
CA VAL A 34 -14.76 0.83 -7.43
C VAL A 34 -13.75 0.78 -8.58
N PRO A 35 -13.50 1.92 -9.27
CA PRO A 35 -12.47 1.94 -10.30
C PRO A 35 -11.11 1.49 -9.77
N GLY A 36 -10.38 0.72 -10.57
CA GLY A 36 -9.05 0.23 -10.18
C GLY A 36 -8.07 1.35 -9.83
N GLN A 37 -8.26 2.54 -10.40
CA GLN A 37 -7.44 3.72 -10.09
C GLN A 37 -7.58 4.14 -8.63
N GLU A 38 -8.76 3.96 -8.01
CA GLU A 38 -9.01 4.33 -6.62
C GLU A 38 -8.56 3.29 -5.60
N ILE A 39 -8.29 2.05 -6.05
CA ILE A 39 -7.75 1.03 -5.17
C ILE A 39 -6.24 1.24 -5.07
N ALA A 40 -5.78 1.48 -3.85
CA ALA A 40 -4.36 1.59 -3.55
C ALA A 40 -3.86 0.21 -3.13
N LYS A 41 -3.14 -0.46 -4.02
CA LYS A 41 -2.51 -1.74 -3.66
C LYS A 41 -1.15 -1.48 -3.05
N THR A 42 -0.77 -2.35 -2.13
CA THR A 42 0.49 -2.27 -1.41
C THR A 42 1.40 -3.40 -1.84
N VAL A 43 2.62 -3.05 -2.22
CA VAL A 43 3.63 -4.00 -2.69
C VAL A 43 4.88 -3.81 -1.83
N LEU A 44 5.45 -4.90 -1.34
CA LEU A 44 6.72 -4.83 -0.62
C LEU A 44 7.85 -5.00 -1.64
N LEU A 45 8.74 -4.02 -1.67
CA LEU A 45 9.92 -4.03 -2.53
C LEU A 45 11.17 -4.26 -1.70
N ARG A 46 12.10 -4.99 -2.28
CA ARG A 46 13.43 -5.18 -1.71
C ARG A 46 14.44 -4.43 -2.57
N VAL A 47 15.27 -3.62 -1.92
CA VAL A 47 16.33 -2.84 -2.58
C VAL A 47 17.67 -3.47 -2.26
N ASP A 48 18.42 -3.86 -3.29
CA ASP A 48 19.75 -4.45 -3.12
C ASP A 48 20.77 -3.42 -2.61
N GLY A 49 21.83 -3.91 -1.99
CA GLY A 49 22.92 -3.06 -1.50
C GLY A 49 22.77 -2.59 -0.06
N GLY A 50 21.67 -2.93 0.62
CA GLY A 50 21.43 -2.52 2.00
C GLY A 50 20.40 -3.35 2.72
N SER A 51 19.91 -4.42 2.10
CA SER A 51 18.82 -5.24 2.65
C SER A 51 17.60 -4.40 3.06
N GLN A 52 17.35 -3.33 2.32
CA GLN A 52 16.27 -2.40 2.63
C GLN A 52 14.97 -2.86 2.01
N PHE A 53 13.89 -2.81 2.80
CA PHE A 53 12.53 -3.07 2.32
C PHE A 53 11.76 -1.76 2.26
N ILE A 54 10.98 -1.60 1.20
CA ILE A 54 10.19 -0.39 0.94
C ILE A 54 8.75 -0.79 0.68
N VAL A 55 7.82 -0.09 1.31
CA VAL A 55 6.39 -0.25 1.06
C VAL A 55 6.02 0.67 -0.11
N ALA A 56 5.57 0.08 -1.20
CA ALA A 56 5.15 0.83 -2.39
C ALA A 56 3.64 0.78 -2.53
N VAL A 57 3.00 1.94 -2.67
CA VAL A 57 1.56 2.09 -2.79
C VAL A 57 1.24 2.67 -4.17
N LEU A 58 0.42 1.97 -4.94
CA LEU A 58 0.10 2.36 -6.32
C LEU A 58 -1.31 1.90 -6.69
N PRO A 59 -1.90 2.50 -7.75
CA PRO A 59 -3.23 2.07 -8.21
C PRO A 59 -3.24 0.59 -8.63
N ALA A 60 -4.35 -0.09 -8.36
CA ALA A 60 -4.56 -1.47 -8.78
C ALA A 60 -4.46 -1.64 -10.29
N SER A 61 -4.77 -0.58 -11.05
CA SER A 61 -4.72 -0.57 -12.51
C SER A 61 -3.32 -0.48 -13.08
N LYS A 62 -2.30 -0.30 -12.24
CA LYS A 62 -0.91 -0.14 -12.65
C LYS A 62 0.00 -1.21 -12.07
N ASN A 63 1.18 -1.34 -12.65
CA ASN A 63 2.23 -2.24 -12.16
C ASN A 63 3.49 -1.45 -11.84
N ILE A 64 4.36 -2.00 -11.00
CA ILE A 64 5.66 -1.40 -10.71
C ILE A 64 6.49 -1.35 -12.00
N ASP A 65 7.04 -0.20 -12.30
CA ASP A 65 8.10 -0.02 -13.29
C ASP A 65 9.42 -0.09 -12.53
N PHE A 66 10.09 -1.22 -12.59
CA PHE A 66 11.31 -1.45 -11.79
C PHE A 66 12.46 -0.53 -12.16
N GLU A 67 12.51 -0.06 -13.39
CA GLU A 67 13.52 0.90 -13.82
C GLU A 67 13.29 2.26 -13.17
N LYS A 68 12.05 2.74 -13.17
CA LYS A 68 11.69 3.99 -12.49
C LYS A 68 11.88 3.88 -10.99
N ALA A 69 11.48 2.76 -10.39
CA ALA A 69 11.66 2.54 -8.96
C ALA A 69 13.14 2.54 -8.58
N SER A 70 13.98 1.92 -9.39
CA SER A 70 15.43 1.88 -9.16
C SER A 70 16.04 3.29 -9.08
N LYS A 71 15.55 4.22 -9.89
CA LYS A 71 16.04 5.61 -9.89
C LYS A 71 15.80 6.33 -8.56
N LEU A 72 14.79 5.90 -7.81
CA LEU A 72 14.49 6.47 -6.49
C LEU A 72 15.49 6.01 -5.43
N PHE A 73 16.25 4.94 -5.70
CA PHE A 73 17.18 4.32 -4.76
C PHE A 73 18.60 4.28 -5.32
N ALA A 74 19.08 5.40 -5.85
CA ALA A 74 20.42 5.56 -6.39
C ALA A 74 20.78 4.49 -7.42
N LYS A 75 19.82 4.11 -8.27
CA LYS A 75 19.93 3.08 -9.31
C LYS A 75 20.25 1.69 -8.77
N SER A 76 19.96 1.44 -7.50
CA SER A 76 20.06 0.10 -6.92
C SER A 76 18.99 -0.80 -7.54
N ARG A 77 19.30 -2.09 -7.63
CA ARG A 77 18.35 -3.07 -8.14
C ARG A 77 17.18 -3.21 -7.19
N VAL A 78 15.96 -3.18 -7.73
CA VAL A 78 14.72 -3.29 -6.97
C VAL A 78 13.95 -4.50 -7.48
N HIS A 79 13.43 -5.31 -6.57
CA HIS A 79 12.60 -6.47 -6.93
C HIS A 79 11.50 -6.69 -5.89
N LEU A 80 10.53 -7.53 -6.25
CA LEU A 80 9.44 -7.87 -5.35
C LEU A 80 9.96 -8.71 -4.18
N ALA A 81 9.50 -8.38 -2.98
CA ALA A 81 9.68 -9.25 -1.84
C ALA A 81 8.76 -10.47 -1.93
N THR A 82 9.12 -11.53 -1.22
CA THR A 82 8.30 -12.74 -1.14
C THR A 82 7.18 -12.57 -0.13
N GLU A 83 6.15 -13.44 -0.22
CA GLU A 83 5.07 -13.45 0.76
C GLU A 83 5.56 -13.78 2.17
N ILE A 84 6.60 -14.60 2.28
CA ILE A 84 7.23 -14.92 3.56
C ILE A 84 7.88 -13.67 4.15
N GLU A 85 8.53 -12.85 3.32
CA GLU A 85 9.12 -11.59 3.76
C GLU A 85 8.05 -10.60 4.20
N ILE A 86 6.93 -10.53 3.49
CA ILE A 86 5.78 -9.71 3.88
C ILE A 86 5.28 -10.14 5.27
N ALA A 87 5.07 -11.44 5.46
CA ALA A 87 4.58 -11.97 6.74
C ALA A 87 5.54 -11.68 7.89
N ALA A 88 6.84 -11.73 7.63
CA ALA A 88 7.86 -11.41 8.63
C ALA A 88 7.81 -9.95 9.08
N HIS A 89 7.46 -9.03 8.18
CA HIS A 89 7.36 -7.60 8.49
C HIS A 89 6.00 -7.21 9.07
N CYS A 90 4.95 -7.98 8.77
CA CYS A 90 3.59 -7.67 9.20
C CYS A 90 2.95 -8.91 9.88
N PRO A 91 3.46 -9.31 11.05
CA PRO A 91 3.01 -10.56 11.69
C PRO A 91 1.58 -10.49 12.23
N ASP A 92 1.01 -9.31 12.37
CA ASP A 92 -0.36 -9.09 12.85
C ASP A 92 -1.39 -8.99 11.72
N CYS A 93 -0.98 -9.30 10.49
CA CYS A 93 -1.86 -9.32 9.33
C CYS A 93 -2.10 -10.75 8.86
N GLU A 94 -3.18 -10.97 8.12
CA GLU A 94 -3.34 -12.22 7.39
C GLU A 94 -2.20 -12.37 6.37
N PHE A 95 -1.81 -13.61 6.09
CA PHE A 95 -0.72 -13.90 5.17
C PHE A 95 -0.96 -13.26 3.80
N GLY A 96 0.02 -12.52 3.32
CA GLY A 96 -0.04 -11.82 2.04
C GLY A 96 -0.64 -10.40 2.11
N VAL A 97 -1.13 -9.98 3.28
CA VAL A 97 -1.68 -8.62 3.45
C VAL A 97 -0.61 -7.70 4.02
N LEU A 98 -0.49 -6.51 3.43
CA LEU A 98 0.40 -5.45 3.92
C LEU A 98 -0.36 -4.12 3.82
N PRO A 99 -0.69 -3.49 4.97
CA PRO A 99 -1.29 -2.17 4.94
C PRO A 99 -0.32 -1.11 4.43
N PRO A 100 -0.81 0.01 3.84
CA PRO A 100 0.06 1.01 3.21
C PRO A 100 0.73 1.96 4.20
N PHE A 101 1.07 1.49 5.38
CA PHE A 101 1.67 2.29 6.45
C PHE A 101 3.02 1.70 6.86
N GLY A 102 3.99 1.76 5.94
CA GLY A 102 5.32 1.21 6.17
C GLY A 102 5.99 1.75 7.43
N SER A 103 5.74 3.02 7.77
CA SER A 103 6.29 3.65 8.97
C SER A 103 5.94 2.90 10.26
N ARG A 104 4.78 2.23 10.29
CA ARG A 104 4.33 1.46 11.45
C ARG A 104 5.06 0.12 11.59
N TYR A 105 5.80 -0.27 10.56
CA TYR A 105 6.58 -1.51 10.52
C TYR A 105 8.07 -1.23 10.32
N GLY A 106 8.50 0.02 10.57
CA GLY A 106 9.92 0.40 10.47
C GLY A 106 10.44 0.52 9.03
N MET A 107 9.54 0.70 8.06
CA MET A 107 9.90 0.81 6.65
C MET A 107 9.47 2.15 6.07
N LYS A 108 10.17 2.60 5.04
CA LYS A 108 9.75 3.78 4.27
C LYS A 108 8.60 3.40 3.33
N THR A 109 7.73 4.37 3.08
CA THR A 109 6.61 4.24 2.14
C THR A 109 6.82 5.18 0.96
N ILE A 110 6.66 4.67 -0.26
CA ILE A 110 6.60 5.46 -1.47
C ILE A 110 5.20 5.33 -2.08
N VAL A 111 4.69 6.40 -2.64
CA VAL A 111 3.36 6.45 -3.23
C VAL A 111 3.47 6.90 -4.69
N GLU A 112 2.84 6.14 -5.59
CA GLU A 112 2.79 6.48 -7.00
C GLU A 112 2.04 7.79 -7.20
N SER A 113 2.66 8.74 -7.89
CA SER A 113 2.13 10.10 -8.03
C SER A 113 0.73 10.16 -8.66
N SER A 114 0.35 9.18 -9.48
CA SER A 114 -1.00 9.17 -10.09
C SER A 114 -2.12 8.98 -9.06
N LEU A 115 -1.83 8.50 -7.85
CA LEU A 115 -2.83 8.43 -6.78
C LEU A 115 -3.25 9.82 -6.29
N GLU A 116 -2.45 10.85 -6.55
CA GLU A 116 -2.81 12.22 -6.20
C GLU A 116 -4.05 12.72 -6.92
N ASP A 117 -4.41 12.08 -8.04
CA ASP A 117 -5.61 12.45 -8.80
C ASP A 117 -6.90 11.99 -8.11
N ASP A 118 -6.78 11.10 -7.12
CA ASP A 118 -7.93 10.55 -6.39
C ASP A 118 -8.17 11.35 -5.12
N LEU A 119 -9.43 11.70 -4.88
CA LEU A 119 -9.81 12.35 -3.63
C LEU A 119 -9.74 11.34 -2.47
N LYS A 120 -10.18 10.12 -2.73
CA LYS A 120 -10.19 9.03 -1.75
C LYS A 120 -9.49 7.81 -2.31
N ILE A 121 -8.87 7.04 -1.43
CA ILE A 121 -8.25 5.77 -1.75
C ILE A 121 -8.90 4.66 -0.93
N VAL A 122 -8.90 3.46 -1.50
CA VAL A 122 -9.41 2.25 -0.85
C VAL A 122 -8.28 1.23 -0.80
N PHE A 123 -8.04 0.63 0.34
CA PHE A 123 -6.99 -0.38 0.49
C PHE A 123 -7.41 -1.47 1.47
N GLN A 124 -6.78 -2.64 1.37
CA GLN A 124 -6.98 -3.71 2.35
C GLN A 124 -6.42 -3.28 3.70
N SER A 125 -7.15 -3.62 4.74
CA SER A 125 -6.77 -3.38 6.13
C SER A 125 -5.73 -4.41 6.59
N ASN A 126 -6.07 -5.25 7.57
CA ASN A 126 -5.17 -6.30 8.05
C ASN A 126 -5.57 -7.68 7.54
N THR A 127 -6.69 -7.79 6.84
CA THR A 127 -7.28 -9.04 6.40
C THR A 127 -7.73 -8.95 4.95
N HIS A 128 -8.01 -10.11 4.35
CA HIS A 128 -8.50 -10.18 2.97
C HIS A 128 -9.99 -9.86 2.82
N ASP A 129 -10.71 -9.64 3.91
CA ASP A 129 -12.16 -9.43 3.91
C ASP A 129 -12.59 -8.07 4.45
N GLU A 130 -11.65 -7.18 4.71
CA GLU A 130 -11.96 -5.82 5.15
C GLU A 130 -11.07 -4.80 4.46
N ALA A 131 -11.70 -3.80 3.84
CA ALA A 131 -11.02 -2.67 3.25
C ALA A 131 -11.28 -1.41 4.05
N VAL A 132 -10.47 -0.40 3.82
CA VAL A 132 -10.62 0.94 4.39
C VAL A 132 -10.68 1.94 3.24
N ARG A 133 -11.58 2.90 3.35
CA ARG A 133 -11.65 4.05 2.45
C ARG A 133 -11.35 5.32 3.24
N MET A 134 -10.42 6.12 2.76
CA MET A 134 -10.07 7.38 3.42
C MET A 134 -9.61 8.42 2.39
N ASN A 135 -9.58 9.68 2.83
CA ASN A 135 -9.07 10.75 1.99
C ASN A 135 -7.57 10.55 1.73
N PHE A 136 -7.17 10.71 0.48
CA PHE A 136 -5.75 10.63 0.10
C PHE A 136 -4.91 11.67 0.84
N ALA A 137 -5.43 12.90 0.98
CA ALA A 137 -4.72 13.95 1.70
C ALA A 137 -4.44 13.58 3.16
N ASP A 138 -5.39 12.95 3.82
CA ASP A 138 -5.22 12.50 5.21
C ASP A 138 -4.17 11.38 5.30
N PHE A 139 -4.19 10.46 4.33
CA PHE A 139 -3.19 9.39 4.26
C PHE A 139 -1.78 9.97 4.10
N VAL A 140 -1.59 10.92 3.20
CA VAL A 140 -0.28 11.57 2.97
C VAL A 140 0.17 12.32 4.23
N GLN A 141 -0.72 13.04 4.87
CA GLN A 141 -0.39 13.77 6.10
C GLN A 141 0.05 12.82 7.22
N LEU A 142 -0.62 11.69 7.32
CA LEU A 142 -0.39 10.71 8.39
C LEU A 142 0.89 9.90 8.17
N GLU A 143 1.13 9.45 6.94
CA GLU A 143 2.25 8.57 6.60
C GLU A 143 3.50 9.33 6.17
N ASP A 144 3.34 10.52 5.62
CA ASP A 144 4.43 11.34 5.08
C ASP A 144 5.30 10.55 4.07
N PRO A 145 4.70 9.94 3.06
CA PRO A 145 5.43 9.12 2.10
C PRO A 145 6.18 9.98 1.07
N LEU A 146 7.15 9.38 0.40
CA LEU A 146 7.72 9.97 -0.81
C LEU A 146 6.72 9.73 -1.95
N VAL A 147 6.24 10.81 -2.57
CA VAL A 147 5.36 10.74 -3.73
C VAL A 147 6.20 10.89 -5.00
N ALA A 148 6.17 9.93 -5.88
CA ALA A 148 7.02 9.89 -7.07
C ALA A 148 6.43 8.96 -8.15
N PRO A 149 6.78 9.13 -9.43
CA PRO A 149 6.36 8.20 -10.48
C PRO A 149 7.23 6.94 -10.47
N PHE A 150 6.62 5.77 -10.27
CA PHE A 150 7.33 4.49 -10.33
C PHE A 150 6.47 3.36 -10.88
N ALA A 151 5.32 3.68 -11.47
CA ALA A 151 4.40 2.68 -12.03
C ALA A 151 4.09 2.95 -13.50
N GLN A 152 3.54 1.92 -14.14
CA GLN A 152 3.12 2.00 -15.53
C GLN A 152 1.81 1.26 -15.79
#